data_76a1954193d04c18b2f31e24c46d3fb2
#
_entry.id   76a1954193d04c18b2f31e24c46d3fb2
#
_cell.length_a   1.000
_cell.length_b   1.000
_cell.length_c   1.000
_cell.angle_alpha   90.00
_cell.angle_beta   90.00
_cell.angle_gamma   90.00
#
_symmetry.space_group_name_H-M   'P 1'
#
loop_
_entity.id
_entity.type
_entity.pdbx_description
1 polymer ?
#
loop_
_entity_poly.entity_id
_entity_poly.type
_entity_poly.pdbx_seq_one_letter_code
_entity_poly.pdbx_strand_id
1 'polypeptide(L)'
;MNRREFFGMGALAGAGLLVGGADAAEKAGKQVKKGSAQQVKFCVFADIHYKPGPWGFPNSTKEWLGRILDRAKREKCDFVIHCGDMCHNPPEVKDYIDYYNSFEIPTYHTLGNHETDGCSYEDVLKTFGIEKGNYFFDRNGFRFIVVDTSYFYRKSIKGFVHFGKGVKQDGDQWGRIPDEQYEWIERTIAESPYPCVTFSHLSFERATGNERMQEIFAKANAKNPGRVRMSINGHYHCDYLRVLDNVLYFDVNSASYQWIGAKRAHKFYPAEYFEKIGQGGNARKVPWIAYEDPLCAIVTMTVDGGVRIDGMESKFACGVSPKKVKMEVDYHSRATTARIQSANMKLVF
;
A
#
# COMPACT_ATOMS: atom_id res chain seq x y z
N MET A 1 -37.91 43.30 32.37
CA MET A 1 -37.58 42.94 33.76
C MET A 1 -36.61 41.77 33.67
N ASN A 2 -35.34 42.03 33.71
CA ASN A 2 -34.37 42.11 34.79
C ASN A 2 -34.06 40.76 35.46
N ARG A 3 -32.83 40.38 35.21
CA ARG A 3 -31.66 40.11 36.10
C ARG A 3 -31.46 38.63 36.48
N ARG A 4 -30.32 38.14 36.13
CA ARG A 4 -28.97 38.03 36.74
C ARG A 4 -28.76 36.78 37.60
N GLU A 5 -27.71 36.04 37.14
CA GLU A 5 -26.56 35.47 37.85
C GLU A 5 -26.79 34.43 38.96
N PHE A 6 -26.14 33.28 38.83
CA PHE A 6 -25.08 32.89 39.78
C PHE A 6 -24.21 31.75 39.29
N PHE A 7 -22.94 31.83 39.61
CA PHE A 7 -21.80 31.01 39.38
C PHE A 7 -21.88 29.57 39.94
N GLY A 8 -21.12 28.64 39.32
CA GLY A 8 -20.72 27.37 39.92
C GLY A 8 -19.68 26.67 39.08
N MET A 9 -18.41 26.84 39.47
CA MET A 9 -17.23 26.16 38.91
C MET A 9 -17.30 24.65 39.09
N GLY A 10 -16.84 23.92 38.08
CA GLY A 10 -16.52 22.49 38.15
C GLY A 10 -15.71 22.06 36.93
N ALA A 11 -14.41 22.36 36.97
CA ALA A 11 -13.46 21.85 35.98
C ALA A 11 -13.19 20.37 36.22
N LEU A 12 -13.41 19.55 35.19
CA LEU A 12 -12.73 18.26 35.06
C LEU A 12 -12.23 18.15 33.63
N ALA A 13 -10.91 18.27 33.53
CA ALA A 13 -10.13 18.13 32.32
C ALA A 13 -10.20 16.67 31.84
N GLY A 14 -10.87 16.45 30.73
CA GLY A 14 -10.69 15.26 29.91
C GLY A 14 -9.78 15.63 28.75
N ALA A 15 -8.47 15.38 28.90
CA ALA A 15 -7.52 15.52 27.82
C ALA A 15 -7.76 14.40 26.80
N GLY A 16 -8.54 14.70 25.77
CA GLY A 16 -8.58 13.90 24.55
C GLY A 16 -7.30 14.19 23.79
N LEU A 17 -6.41 13.21 23.70
CA LEU A 17 -5.26 13.24 22.79
C LEU A 17 -5.80 13.18 21.35
N LEU A 18 -5.93 14.33 20.73
CA LEU A 18 -5.90 14.44 19.28
C LEU A 18 -4.43 14.29 18.86
N VAL A 19 -4.05 13.10 18.46
CA VAL A 19 -2.75 12.87 17.81
C VAL A 19 -2.89 13.36 16.38
N GLY A 20 -2.61 14.64 16.17
CA GLY A 20 -2.52 15.25 14.85
C GLY A 20 -1.33 14.66 14.08
N GLY A 21 -1.59 14.03 12.96
CA GLY A 21 -0.57 13.47 12.07
C GLY A 21 0.35 14.49 11.39
N ALA A 22 0.29 15.78 11.74
CA ALA A 22 1.15 16.83 11.20
C ALA A 22 2.34 17.22 12.10
N ASP A 23 2.27 16.98 13.41
CA ASP A 23 3.28 17.45 14.36
C ASP A 23 4.41 16.44 14.69
N ALA A 24 4.37 15.24 14.10
CA ALA A 24 5.46 14.27 14.28
C ALA A 24 6.71 14.57 13.43
N ALA A 25 6.65 15.53 12.54
CA ALA A 25 7.75 15.86 11.61
C ALA A 25 8.86 16.75 12.24
N GLU A 26 8.63 17.40 13.38
CA GLU A 26 9.53 18.49 13.85
C GLU A 26 10.46 18.15 15.02
N LYS A 27 10.49 16.92 15.53
CA LYS A 27 11.34 16.57 16.70
C LYS A 27 12.33 15.43 16.51
N ALA A 28 13.01 15.33 15.38
CA ALA A 28 14.16 14.41 15.28
C ALA A 28 15.28 14.95 14.38
N GLY A 29 15.71 16.18 14.60
CA GLY A 29 16.98 16.70 14.08
C GLY A 29 18.17 16.06 14.83
N LYS A 30 18.49 14.79 14.60
CA LYS A 30 19.79 14.23 15.01
C LYS A 30 20.81 14.62 13.95
N GLN A 31 21.84 15.36 14.38
CA GLN A 31 23.02 15.69 13.56
C GLN A 31 23.56 14.43 12.88
N VAL A 32 23.55 14.45 11.54
CA VAL A 32 24.13 13.40 10.70
C VAL A 32 25.64 13.45 10.85
N LYS A 33 26.26 12.37 11.28
CA LYS A 33 27.72 12.22 11.26
C LYS A 33 28.22 12.38 9.83
N LYS A 34 29.13 13.34 9.59
CA LYS A 34 29.84 13.53 8.34
C LYS A 34 30.59 12.24 7.98
N GLY A 35 30.14 11.50 6.94
CA GLY A 35 30.89 10.35 6.43
C GLY A 35 30.09 9.17 5.87
N SER A 36 28.80 8.98 6.19
CA SER A 36 27.97 7.96 5.53
C SER A 36 26.98 8.63 4.60
N ALA A 37 26.81 8.09 3.40
CA ALA A 37 25.73 8.52 2.49
C ALA A 37 24.40 8.44 3.25
N GLN A 38 23.61 9.51 3.19
CA GLN A 38 22.30 9.54 3.82
C GLN A 38 21.45 8.42 3.20
N GLN A 39 20.89 7.56 4.05
CA GLN A 39 20.10 6.42 3.62
C GLN A 39 18.75 6.36 4.33
N VAL A 40 17.79 5.75 3.69
CA VAL A 40 16.50 5.38 4.27
C VAL A 40 16.28 3.89 4.09
N LYS A 41 15.71 3.24 5.10
CA LYS A 41 15.34 1.82 5.07
C LYS A 41 13.88 1.68 5.47
N PHE A 42 13.06 1.03 4.66
CA PHE A 42 11.66 0.83 4.97
C PHE A 42 11.16 -0.57 4.60
N CYS A 43 10.13 -1.01 5.27
CA CYS A 43 9.41 -2.22 4.94
C CYS A 43 8.20 -1.88 4.09
N VAL A 44 8.02 -2.60 2.98
CA VAL A 44 6.86 -2.48 2.11
C VAL A 44 6.19 -3.83 1.89
N PHE A 45 4.87 -3.85 1.92
CA PHE A 45 4.03 -4.97 1.55
C PHE A 45 2.76 -4.48 0.83
N ALA A 46 1.99 -5.38 0.23
CA ALA A 46 0.77 -5.06 -0.49
C ALA A 46 -0.25 -6.20 -0.39
N ASP A 47 -1.52 -5.89 -0.59
CA ASP A 47 -2.54 -6.89 -0.90
C ASP A 47 -2.59 -8.06 0.10
N ILE A 48 -2.55 -7.75 1.41
CA ILE A 48 -2.66 -8.77 2.46
C ILE A 48 -4.12 -9.25 2.62
N HIS A 49 -5.10 -8.41 2.25
CA HIS A 49 -6.52 -8.72 2.14
C HIS A 49 -7.13 -9.30 3.42
N TYR A 50 -6.86 -8.70 4.57
CA TYR A 50 -7.49 -9.13 5.80
C TYR A 50 -9.01 -9.00 5.72
N LYS A 51 -9.68 -10.14 5.85
CA LYS A 51 -11.13 -10.25 5.82
C LYS A 51 -11.57 -11.37 6.75
N PRO A 52 -12.19 -11.05 7.89
CA PRO A 52 -12.74 -12.08 8.77
C PRO A 52 -13.93 -12.78 8.10
N GLY A 53 -14.15 -14.03 8.50
CA GLY A 53 -15.28 -14.83 8.01
C GLY A 53 -14.95 -15.74 6.82
N PRO A 54 -16.00 -16.32 6.16
CA PRO A 54 -15.85 -17.46 5.26
C PRO A 54 -15.14 -17.17 3.93
N TRP A 55 -14.79 -15.93 3.66
CA TRP A 55 -14.15 -15.51 2.41
C TRP A 55 -12.73 -14.98 2.58
N GLY A 56 -12.15 -15.10 3.78
CA GLY A 56 -10.87 -14.51 4.10
C GLY A 56 -9.88 -15.49 4.70
N PHE A 57 -8.77 -14.94 5.21
CA PHE A 57 -7.74 -15.63 5.98
C PHE A 57 -7.64 -15.05 7.39
N PRO A 58 -8.74 -15.01 8.20
CA PRO A 58 -8.78 -14.15 9.38
C PRO A 58 -7.65 -14.42 10.37
N ASN A 59 -7.27 -15.68 10.55
CA ASN A 59 -6.23 -16.05 11.50
C ASN A 59 -4.82 -15.87 10.90
N SER A 60 -4.62 -16.35 9.67
CA SER A 60 -3.30 -16.32 9.03
C SER A 60 -2.86 -14.87 8.73
N THR A 61 -3.73 -14.02 8.25
CA THR A 61 -3.36 -12.65 7.87
C THR A 61 -3.09 -11.75 9.06
N LYS A 62 -3.75 -11.93 10.21
CA LYS A 62 -3.43 -11.19 11.44
C LYS A 62 -2.06 -11.58 11.99
N GLU A 63 -1.75 -12.87 12.01
CA GLU A 63 -0.42 -13.37 12.34
C GLU A 63 0.63 -12.87 11.33
N TRP A 64 0.28 -12.88 10.05
CA TRP A 64 1.19 -12.46 9.00
C TRP A 64 1.54 -10.97 9.07
N LEU A 65 0.60 -10.11 9.41
CA LEU A 65 0.90 -8.72 9.68
C LEU A 65 1.93 -8.60 10.82
N GLY A 66 1.74 -9.34 11.90
CA GLY A 66 2.71 -9.40 13.01
C GLY A 66 4.11 -9.81 12.53
N ARG A 67 4.21 -10.86 11.70
CA ARG A 67 5.50 -11.33 11.15
C ARG A 67 6.15 -10.29 10.22
N ILE A 68 5.37 -9.54 9.43
CA ILE A 68 5.87 -8.44 8.61
C ILE A 68 6.44 -7.31 9.50
N LEU A 69 5.69 -6.91 10.52
CA LEU A 69 6.08 -5.86 11.46
C LEU A 69 7.34 -6.28 12.26
N ASP A 70 7.41 -7.53 12.71
CA ASP A 70 8.60 -8.08 13.38
C ASP A 70 9.83 -8.08 12.47
N ARG A 71 9.66 -8.36 11.17
CA ARG A 71 10.75 -8.22 10.21
C ARG A 71 11.21 -6.78 10.09
N ALA A 72 10.29 -5.83 9.97
CA ALA A 72 10.62 -4.41 9.92
C ALA A 72 11.41 -3.95 11.15
N LYS A 73 11.02 -4.44 12.34
CA LYS A 73 11.72 -4.16 13.59
C LYS A 73 13.14 -4.75 13.63
N ARG A 74 13.28 -6.05 13.30
CA ARG A 74 14.60 -6.71 13.25
C ARG A 74 15.55 -6.02 12.27
N GLU A 75 15.03 -5.59 11.12
CA GLU A 75 15.78 -4.89 10.09
C GLU A 75 16.03 -3.42 10.40
N LYS A 76 15.47 -2.89 11.50
CA LYS A 76 15.58 -1.49 11.92
C LYS A 76 15.12 -0.52 10.84
N CYS A 77 13.93 -0.76 10.30
CA CYS A 77 13.32 0.11 9.31
C CYS A 77 12.97 1.48 9.92
N ASP A 78 13.05 2.52 9.12
CA ASP A 78 12.64 3.88 9.48
C ASP A 78 11.12 4.04 9.49
N PHE A 79 10.43 3.22 8.68
CA PHE A 79 8.96 3.16 8.61
C PHE A 79 8.48 1.87 7.94
N VAL A 80 7.18 1.62 8.03
CA VAL A 80 6.46 0.56 7.31
C VAL A 80 5.36 1.20 6.48
N ILE A 81 5.14 0.72 5.26
CA ILE A 81 4.04 1.15 4.41
C ILE A 81 3.42 -0.04 3.67
N HIS A 82 2.10 -0.03 3.53
CA HIS A 82 1.42 -0.95 2.61
C HIS A 82 0.95 -0.24 1.34
N CYS A 83 0.93 -0.97 0.23
CA CYS A 83 0.53 -0.44 -1.08
C CYS A 83 -0.93 -0.78 -1.42
N GLY A 84 -1.85 -0.64 -0.46
CA GLY A 84 -3.29 -0.86 -0.63
C GLY A 84 -3.73 -2.31 -0.41
N ASP A 85 -5.04 -2.50 -0.42
CA ASP A 85 -5.73 -3.78 -0.19
C ASP A 85 -5.25 -4.49 1.09
N MET A 86 -5.10 -3.68 2.17
CA MET A 86 -4.74 -4.18 3.49
C MET A 86 -5.87 -5.01 4.09
N CYS A 87 -7.11 -4.58 3.89
CA CYS A 87 -8.29 -5.25 4.42
C CYS A 87 -9.53 -4.98 3.57
N HIS A 88 -10.61 -5.71 3.90
CA HIS A 88 -11.94 -5.42 3.37
C HIS A 88 -12.77 -4.79 4.47
N ASN A 89 -13.54 -3.73 4.15
CA ASN A 89 -14.41 -3.03 5.09
C ASN A 89 -13.71 -2.62 6.40
N PRO A 90 -12.80 -1.63 6.38
CA PRO A 90 -12.01 -1.18 7.53
C PRO A 90 -12.80 -0.99 8.84
N PRO A 91 -14.02 -0.42 8.86
CA PRO A 91 -14.79 -0.28 10.10
C PRO A 91 -15.05 -1.59 10.83
N GLU A 92 -15.23 -2.71 10.10
CA GLU A 92 -15.47 -4.03 10.71
C GLU A 92 -14.19 -4.68 11.26
N VAL A 93 -13.03 -4.19 10.85
CA VAL A 93 -11.71 -4.73 11.23
C VAL A 93 -10.81 -3.70 11.88
N LYS A 94 -11.42 -2.73 12.54
CA LYS A 94 -10.71 -1.60 13.16
C LYS A 94 -9.58 -2.04 14.10
N ASP A 95 -9.76 -3.13 14.85
CA ASP A 95 -8.74 -3.68 15.73
C ASP A 95 -7.46 -4.16 14.99
N TYR A 96 -7.62 -4.58 13.75
CA TYR A 96 -6.50 -4.94 12.88
C TYR A 96 -5.73 -3.70 12.40
N ILE A 97 -6.46 -2.63 12.08
CA ILE A 97 -5.88 -1.35 11.67
C ILE A 97 -5.22 -0.66 12.86
N ASP A 98 -5.87 -0.66 14.02
CA ASP A 98 -5.31 -0.11 15.26
C ASP A 98 -4.01 -0.83 15.66
N TYR A 99 -3.94 -2.15 15.46
CA TYR A 99 -2.72 -2.93 15.68
C TYR A 99 -1.58 -2.46 14.77
N TYR A 100 -1.86 -2.22 13.48
CA TYR A 100 -0.88 -1.66 12.55
C TYR A 100 -0.45 -0.25 12.95
N ASN A 101 -1.42 0.63 13.24
CA ASN A 101 -1.17 2.04 13.57
C ASN A 101 -0.43 2.23 14.91
N SER A 102 -0.60 1.31 15.85
CA SER A 102 0.07 1.36 17.15
C SER A 102 1.48 0.78 17.16
N PHE A 103 1.99 0.35 16.00
CA PHE A 103 3.32 -0.22 15.93
C PHE A 103 4.40 0.81 16.29
N GLU A 104 5.48 0.36 16.94
CA GLU A 104 6.55 1.26 17.45
C GLU A 104 7.34 2.00 16.37
N ILE A 105 7.33 1.48 15.13
CA ILE A 105 7.92 2.13 13.95
C ILE A 105 6.79 2.86 13.22
N PRO A 106 6.99 4.09 12.70
CA PRO A 106 5.98 4.81 11.96
C PRO A 106 5.38 3.98 10.82
N THR A 107 4.06 3.98 10.72
CA THR A 107 3.29 3.25 9.70
C THR A 107 2.56 4.22 8.80
N TYR A 108 2.45 3.87 7.50
CA TYR A 108 1.78 4.69 6.50
C TYR A 108 0.81 3.85 5.67
N HIS A 109 -0.20 4.49 5.11
CA HIS A 109 -1.28 3.86 4.37
C HIS A 109 -1.32 4.34 2.92
N THR A 110 -1.44 3.39 1.99
CA THR A 110 -1.90 3.64 0.62
C THR A 110 -3.26 2.96 0.46
N LEU A 111 -4.23 3.63 -0.13
CA LEU A 111 -5.56 3.06 -0.30
C LEU A 111 -5.63 2.20 -1.55
N GLY A 112 -6.23 1.02 -1.43
CA GLY A 112 -6.58 0.12 -2.52
C GLY A 112 -8.09 0.12 -2.81
N ASN A 113 -8.51 -0.78 -3.67
CA ASN A 113 -9.92 -0.86 -4.04
C ASN A 113 -10.76 -1.71 -3.06
N HIS A 114 -10.14 -2.64 -2.34
CA HIS A 114 -10.86 -3.52 -1.43
C HIS A 114 -11.17 -2.89 -0.08
N GLU A 115 -10.50 -1.83 0.33
CA GLU A 115 -10.87 -1.08 1.53
C GLU A 115 -12.32 -0.56 1.46
N THR A 116 -12.82 -0.27 0.27
CA THR A 116 -14.17 0.27 0.08
C THR A 116 -15.24 -0.78 -0.27
N ASP A 117 -14.95 -2.06 -0.21
CA ASP A 117 -15.91 -3.14 -0.55
C ASP A 117 -17.18 -3.10 0.32
N GLY A 118 -17.05 -2.71 1.58
CA GLY A 118 -18.13 -2.73 2.57
C GLY A 118 -18.58 -1.38 3.09
N CYS A 119 -17.87 -0.29 2.82
CA CYS A 119 -18.10 1.03 3.41
C CYS A 119 -17.88 2.17 2.41
N SER A 120 -18.04 3.41 2.86
CA SER A 120 -17.73 4.60 2.08
C SER A 120 -16.23 4.91 2.09
N TYR A 121 -15.79 5.74 1.17
CA TYR A 121 -14.42 6.26 1.15
C TYR A 121 -14.08 7.06 2.43
N GLU A 122 -15.03 7.85 2.91
CA GLU A 122 -14.90 8.64 4.13
C GLU A 122 -14.74 7.74 5.38
N ASP A 123 -15.45 6.60 5.42
CA ASP A 123 -15.29 5.62 6.50
C ASP A 123 -13.89 5.00 6.49
N VAL A 124 -13.32 4.78 5.30
CA VAL A 124 -11.94 4.30 5.16
C VAL A 124 -10.96 5.31 5.75
N LEU A 125 -11.02 6.58 5.32
CA LEU A 125 -10.14 7.64 5.82
C LEU A 125 -10.21 7.75 7.34
N LYS A 126 -11.44 7.79 7.88
CA LYS A 126 -11.69 7.88 9.31
C LYS A 126 -11.10 6.69 10.08
N THR A 127 -11.27 5.47 9.55
CA THR A 127 -10.79 4.27 10.23
C THR A 127 -9.27 4.15 10.19
N PHE A 128 -8.66 4.55 9.08
CA PHE A 128 -7.20 4.58 8.95
C PHE A 128 -6.56 5.74 9.72
N GLY A 129 -7.34 6.75 10.12
CA GLY A 129 -6.83 7.93 10.83
C GLY A 129 -6.05 8.87 9.91
N ILE A 130 -6.41 8.94 8.63
CA ILE A 130 -5.80 9.82 7.63
C ILE A 130 -6.83 10.84 7.12
N GLU A 131 -6.38 12.05 6.83
CA GLU A 131 -7.27 13.12 6.34
C GLU A 131 -7.61 12.97 4.87
N LYS A 132 -6.67 12.47 4.08
CA LYS A 132 -6.76 12.31 2.61
C LYS A 132 -6.05 11.05 2.16
N GLY A 133 -6.47 10.47 1.06
CA GLY A 133 -5.79 9.32 0.45
C GLY A 133 -4.46 9.70 -0.22
N ASN A 134 -4.28 11.00 -0.56
CA ASN A 134 -3.02 11.51 -1.11
C ASN A 134 -2.33 12.46 -0.12
N TYR A 135 -1.05 12.20 0.14
CA TYR A 135 -0.21 13.01 1.05
C TYR A 135 1.27 12.75 0.78
N PHE A 136 2.15 13.50 1.42
CA PHE A 136 3.57 13.22 1.41
C PHE A 136 4.18 13.35 2.81
N PHE A 137 5.34 12.74 2.98
CA PHE A 137 6.19 12.90 4.17
C PHE A 137 7.66 12.83 3.77
N ASP A 138 8.51 13.49 4.57
CA ASP A 138 9.95 13.48 4.36
C ASP A 138 10.61 12.60 5.42
N ARG A 139 11.56 11.76 5.00
CA ARG A 139 12.34 10.90 5.90
C ARG A 139 13.76 10.69 5.36
N ASN A 140 14.74 10.93 6.19
CA ASN A 140 16.16 10.63 5.94
C ASN A 140 16.65 11.11 4.55
N GLY A 141 16.22 12.34 4.12
CA GLY A 141 16.65 12.94 2.87
C GLY A 141 15.93 12.42 1.63
N PHE A 142 14.74 11.86 1.80
CA PHE A 142 13.82 11.47 0.74
C PHE A 142 12.43 12.04 0.99
N ARG A 143 11.72 12.39 -0.08
CA ARG A 143 10.28 12.67 -0.06
C ARG A 143 9.51 11.46 -0.56
N PHE A 144 8.59 10.98 0.25
CA PHE A 144 7.67 9.90 -0.05
C PHE A 144 6.29 10.47 -0.35
N ILE A 145 5.75 10.18 -1.53
CA ILE A 145 4.49 10.74 -2.02
C ILE A 145 3.50 9.57 -2.16
N VAL A 146 2.47 9.57 -1.34
CA VAL A 146 1.36 8.62 -1.45
C VAL A 146 0.33 9.20 -2.39
N VAL A 147 -0.04 8.45 -3.41
CA VAL A 147 -0.99 8.84 -4.45
C VAL A 147 -2.25 8.01 -4.31
N ASP A 148 -3.38 8.69 -4.19
CA ASP A 148 -4.68 8.05 -4.15
C ASP A 148 -5.12 7.63 -5.56
N THR A 149 -5.26 6.34 -5.77
CA THR A 149 -5.77 5.76 -7.01
C THR A 149 -7.18 5.19 -6.88
N SER A 150 -7.90 5.53 -5.79
CA SER A 150 -9.21 5.00 -5.44
C SER A 150 -10.34 5.74 -6.15
N TYR A 151 -10.27 5.82 -7.49
CA TYR A 151 -11.24 6.55 -8.30
C TYR A 151 -11.80 5.73 -9.46
N PHE A 152 -13.09 5.98 -9.76
CA PHE A 152 -13.68 5.71 -11.06
C PHE A 152 -13.82 7.02 -11.85
N TYR A 153 -13.45 7.01 -13.12
CA TYR A 153 -13.88 8.05 -14.04
C TYR A 153 -15.26 7.68 -14.59
N ARG A 154 -16.26 8.52 -14.34
CA ARG A 154 -17.65 8.33 -14.73
C ARG A 154 -18.00 9.21 -15.93
N LYS A 155 -18.25 8.58 -17.06
CA LYS A 155 -18.55 9.28 -18.33
C LYS A 155 -19.81 10.13 -18.26
N SER A 156 -20.85 9.69 -17.54
CA SER A 156 -22.14 10.39 -17.45
C SER A 156 -22.03 11.79 -16.85
N ILE A 157 -21.10 11.98 -15.92
CA ILE A 157 -20.83 13.30 -15.28
C ILE A 157 -19.54 13.92 -15.78
N LYS A 158 -18.79 13.27 -16.67
CA LYS A 158 -17.45 13.65 -17.12
C LYS A 158 -16.50 13.99 -15.97
N GLY A 159 -16.56 13.19 -14.90
CA GLY A 159 -15.86 13.47 -13.66
C GLY A 159 -15.44 12.21 -12.92
N PHE A 160 -14.80 12.41 -11.76
CA PHE A 160 -14.31 11.35 -10.91
C PHE A 160 -15.22 11.14 -9.71
N VAL A 161 -15.32 9.89 -9.27
CA VAL A 161 -15.97 9.50 -8.02
C VAL A 161 -15.03 8.54 -7.27
N HIS A 162 -14.96 8.68 -5.96
CA HIS A 162 -14.21 7.73 -5.14
C HIS A 162 -14.84 6.35 -5.18
N PHE A 163 -14.02 5.33 -4.98
CA PHE A 163 -14.51 4.00 -4.69
C PHE A 163 -15.39 4.03 -3.44
N GLY A 164 -16.32 3.09 -3.35
CA GLY A 164 -17.25 2.98 -2.24
C GLY A 164 -18.25 1.86 -2.48
N LYS A 165 -18.84 1.35 -1.41
CA LYS A 165 -19.89 0.35 -1.49
C LYS A 165 -21.04 0.82 -2.36
N GLY A 166 -21.33 0.09 -3.44
CA GLY A 166 -22.43 0.40 -4.35
C GLY A 166 -22.22 1.62 -5.24
N VAL A 167 -21.04 2.25 -5.23
CA VAL A 167 -20.74 3.45 -6.03
C VAL A 167 -20.49 3.11 -7.49
N LYS A 168 -19.85 1.97 -7.79
CA LYS A 168 -19.53 1.56 -9.16
C LYS A 168 -20.77 1.46 -10.03
N GLN A 169 -20.72 2.05 -11.22
CA GLN A 169 -21.76 1.98 -12.25
C GLN A 169 -21.21 1.37 -13.54
N ASP A 170 -22.12 0.90 -14.41
CA ASP A 170 -21.72 0.39 -15.71
C ASP A 170 -21.06 1.48 -16.56
N GLY A 171 -19.91 1.13 -17.15
CA GLY A 171 -19.11 2.06 -17.94
C GLY A 171 -18.13 2.94 -17.14
N ASP A 172 -18.07 2.84 -15.81
CA ASP A 172 -17.05 3.47 -14.99
C ASP A 172 -15.65 2.92 -15.35
N GLN A 173 -14.67 3.79 -15.48
CA GLN A 173 -13.31 3.45 -15.90
C GLN A 173 -12.34 3.53 -14.72
N TRP A 174 -11.51 2.52 -14.60
CA TRP A 174 -10.44 2.41 -13.61
C TRP A 174 -9.12 3.02 -14.10
N GLY A 175 -8.19 3.18 -13.18
CA GLY A 175 -6.80 3.51 -13.50
C GLY A 175 -6.56 4.95 -13.91
N ARG A 176 -7.51 5.83 -13.61
CA ARG A 176 -7.38 7.28 -13.83
C ARG A 176 -7.52 8.01 -12.50
N ILE A 177 -6.81 9.10 -12.36
CA ILE A 177 -6.91 10.00 -11.21
C ILE A 177 -7.31 11.41 -11.69
N PRO A 178 -7.89 12.25 -10.81
CA PRO A 178 -8.28 13.62 -11.15
C PRO A 178 -7.11 14.49 -11.59
N ASP A 179 -7.38 15.48 -12.45
CA ASP A 179 -6.36 16.41 -12.93
C ASP A 179 -5.70 17.19 -11.80
N GLU A 180 -6.48 17.58 -10.80
CA GLU A 180 -5.99 18.28 -9.62
C GLU A 180 -4.96 17.47 -8.84
N GLN A 181 -5.09 16.14 -8.85
CA GLN A 181 -4.10 15.27 -8.20
C GLN A 181 -2.81 15.18 -9.00
N TYR A 182 -2.86 15.15 -10.34
CA TYR A 182 -1.65 15.24 -11.18
C TYR A 182 -0.90 16.55 -10.93
N GLU A 183 -1.62 17.69 -10.88
CA GLU A 183 -1.04 19.01 -10.61
C GLU A 183 -0.42 19.06 -9.21
N TRP A 184 -1.08 18.46 -8.22
CA TRP A 184 -0.54 18.34 -6.87
C TRP A 184 0.74 17.51 -6.83
N ILE A 185 0.79 16.38 -7.54
CA ILE A 185 1.98 15.51 -7.62
C ILE A 185 3.13 16.27 -8.28
N GLU A 186 2.88 16.90 -9.44
CA GLU A 186 3.90 17.66 -10.18
C GLU A 186 4.50 18.77 -9.30
N ARG A 187 3.65 19.53 -8.61
CA ARG A 187 4.08 20.56 -7.66
C ARG A 187 4.86 19.98 -6.48
N THR A 188 4.36 18.90 -5.87
CA THR A 188 4.99 18.24 -4.72
C THR A 188 6.39 17.71 -5.06
N ILE A 189 6.58 17.19 -6.29
CA ILE A 189 7.88 16.75 -6.80
C ILE A 189 8.78 17.95 -7.07
N ALA A 190 8.26 19.00 -7.70
CA ALA A 190 9.04 20.18 -8.07
C ALA A 190 9.56 20.95 -6.86
N GLU A 191 8.75 21.08 -5.81
CA GLU A 191 9.07 21.77 -4.56
C GLU A 191 9.89 20.92 -3.57
N SER A 192 10.10 19.64 -3.86
CA SER A 192 10.86 18.77 -2.97
C SER A 192 12.34 19.17 -2.91
N PRO A 193 12.92 19.35 -1.72
CA PRO A 193 14.37 19.48 -1.58
C PRO A 193 15.10 18.13 -1.73
N TYR A 194 14.35 17.03 -1.77
CA TYR A 194 14.87 15.66 -1.75
C TYR A 194 14.48 14.87 -3.00
N PRO A 195 15.20 13.79 -3.34
CA PRO A 195 14.69 12.80 -4.28
C PRO A 195 13.36 12.21 -3.80
N CYS A 196 12.46 11.92 -4.76
CA CYS A 196 11.11 11.50 -4.52
C CYS A 196 10.93 9.99 -4.81
N VAL A 197 10.09 9.36 -3.99
CA VAL A 197 9.56 8.01 -4.17
C VAL A 197 8.04 8.08 -4.12
N THR A 198 7.34 7.44 -5.05
CA THR A 198 5.87 7.40 -5.03
C THR A 198 5.35 6.05 -4.58
N PHE A 199 4.26 6.06 -3.81
CA PHE A 199 3.47 4.88 -3.47
C PHE A 199 2.05 5.05 -4.00
N SER A 200 1.53 4.00 -4.60
CA SER A 200 0.15 3.94 -5.09
C SER A 200 -0.36 2.51 -5.02
N HIS A 201 -1.67 2.30 -5.15
CA HIS A 201 -2.16 0.94 -5.29
C HIS A 201 -2.05 0.47 -6.74
N LEU A 202 -2.52 1.28 -7.70
CA LEU A 202 -2.38 0.98 -9.13
C LEU A 202 -1.02 1.45 -9.66
N SER A 203 -0.44 0.67 -10.57
CA SER A 203 0.87 0.95 -11.18
C SER A 203 0.81 2.13 -12.16
N PHE A 204 1.75 3.05 -12.04
CA PHE A 204 1.99 4.10 -13.03
C PHE A 204 2.80 3.62 -14.25
N GLU A 205 3.18 2.37 -14.28
CA GLU A 205 3.80 1.74 -15.46
C GLU A 205 2.76 1.02 -16.32
N ARG A 206 1.62 0.55 -15.72
CA ARG A 206 0.68 -0.36 -16.39
C ARG A 206 -0.78 0.05 -16.38
N ALA A 207 -1.20 0.97 -15.49
CA ALA A 207 -2.60 1.38 -15.42
C ALA A 207 -2.98 2.33 -16.56
N THR A 208 -4.26 2.37 -16.90
CA THR A 208 -4.79 3.37 -17.85
C THR A 208 -4.52 4.78 -17.36
N GLY A 209 -3.98 5.65 -18.21
CA GLY A 209 -3.62 7.02 -17.85
C GLY A 209 -2.27 7.16 -17.15
N ASN A 210 -1.46 6.11 -17.14
CA ASN A 210 -0.09 6.11 -16.62
C ASN A 210 0.86 7.01 -17.41
N GLU A 211 0.60 7.25 -18.71
CA GLU A 211 1.44 8.07 -19.58
C GLU A 211 1.67 9.47 -18.98
N ARG A 212 0.63 10.08 -18.42
CA ARG A 212 0.75 11.39 -17.78
C ARG A 212 1.66 11.38 -16.55
N MET A 213 1.61 10.32 -15.74
CA MET A 213 2.54 10.16 -14.62
C MET A 213 3.98 9.97 -15.09
N GLN A 214 4.19 9.15 -16.11
CA GLN A 214 5.52 8.95 -16.70
C GLN A 214 6.07 10.25 -17.28
N GLU A 215 5.23 11.07 -17.95
CA GLU A 215 5.62 12.41 -18.42
C GLU A 215 6.02 13.34 -17.28
N ILE A 216 5.28 13.36 -16.16
CA ILE A 216 5.61 14.14 -14.97
C ILE A 216 6.97 13.70 -14.41
N PHE A 217 7.21 12.40 -14.29
CA PHE A 217 8.49 11.87 -13.81
C PHE A 217 9.64 12.20 -14.77
N ALA A 218 9.44 12.02 -16.07
CA ALA A 218 10.44 12.34 -17.09
C ALA A 218 10.80 13.82 -17.09
N LYS A 219 9.80 14.73 -17.03
CA LYS A 219 10.02 16.18 -16.93
C LYS A 219 10.79 16.57 -15.67
N ALA A 220 10.44 15.96 -14.53
CA ALA A 220 11.12 16.20 -13.27
C ALA A 220 12.58 15.75 -13.32
N ASN A 221 12.85 14.56 -13.87
CA ASN A 221 14.20 14.01 -14.01
C ASN A 221 15.02 14.72 -15.08
N ALA A 222 14.41 15.23 -16.14
CA ALA A 222 15.10 16.08 -17.14
C ALA A 222 15.59 17.39 -16.53
N LYS A 223 14.79 18.00 -15.64
CA LYS A 223 15.14 19.25 -14.95
C LYS A 223 16.15 19.03 -13.82
N ASN A 224 16.02 17.94 -13.11
CA ASN A 224 16.87 17.58 -11.97
C ASN A 224 17.08 16.05 -11.96
N PRO A 225 18.19 15.56 -12.52
CA PRO A 225 18.46 14.14 -12.65
C PRO A 225 18.33 13.40 -11.31
N GLY A 226 17.57 12.30 -11.30
CA GLY A 226 17.29 11.53 -10.08
C GLY A 226 16.29 12.18 -9.11
N ARG A 227 15.50 13.15 -9.56
CA ARG A 227 14.42 13.75 -8.76
C ARG A 227 13.36 12.73 -8.38
N VAL A 228 12.88 11.92 -9.32
CA VAL A 228 12.02 10.78 -9.05
C VAL A 228 12.82 9.51 -9.26
N ARG A 229 12.90 8.67 -8.25
CA ARG A 229 13.76 7.48 -8.26
C ARG A 229 13.01 6.18 -8.34
N MET A 230 11.84 6.12 -7.68
CA MET A 230 11.12 4.86 -7.56
C MET A 230 9.62 5.11 -7.51
N SER A 231 8.85 4.22 -8.14
CA SER A 231 7.39 4.14 -8.06
C SER A 231 7.03 2.73 -7.62
N ILE A 232 6.35 2.61 -6.47
CA ILE A 232 6.04 1.35 -5.81
C ILE A 232 4.53 1.19 -5.75
N ASN A 233 4.03 0.01 -6.10
CA ASN A 233 2.60 -0.27 -6.09
C ASN A 233 2.27 -1.72 -5.72
N GLY A 234 0.98 -1.99 -5.45
CA GLY A 234 0.39 -3.30 -5.24
C GLY A 234 -0.54 -3.72 -6.38
N HIS A 235 -1.72 -4.25 -6.03
CA HIS A 235 -2.85 -4.57 -6.89
C HIS A 235 -2.69 -5.78 -7.83
N TYR A 236 -1.54 -5.92 -8.45
CA TYR A 236 -1.36 -6.92 -9.53
C TYR A 236 -0.98 -8.30 -9.00
N HIS A 237 -0.68 -8.44 -7.71
CA HIS A 237 -0.24 -9.69 -7.09
C HIS A 237 0.89 -10.35 -7.88
N CYS A 238 1.85 -9.56 -8.32
CA CYS A 238 2.98 -10.05 -9.11
C CYS A 238 4.31 -9.48 -8.63
N ASP A 239 5.36 -10.27 -8.80
CA ASP A 239 6.74 -9.90 -8.51
C ASP A 239 7.37 -9.28 -9.74
N TYR A 240 7.51 -7.95 -9.78
CA TYR A 240 8.03 -7.28 -10.95
C TYR A 240 8.84 -6.02 -10.65
N LEU A 241 9.99 -5.93 -11.30
CA LEU A 241 10.88 -4.78 -11.28
C LEU A 241 11.22 -4.35 -12.71
N ARG A 242 11.16 -3.06 -12.97
CA ARG A 242 11.58 -2.48 -14.24
C ARG A 242 12.14 -1.08 -14.07
N VAL A 243 13.23 -0.77 -14.73
CA VAL A 243 13.71 0.61 -14.89
C VAL A 243 13.20 1.16 -16.22
N LEU A 244 12.49 2.27 -16.17
CA LEU A 244 12.02 3.03 -17.33
C LEU A 244 12.34 4.51 -17.09
N ASP A 245 13.05 5.16 -18.02
CA ASP A 245 13.43 6.57 -17.92
C ASP A 245 14.11 6.93 -16.58
N ASN A 246 15.01 6.06 -16.13
CA ASN A 246 15.73 6.16 -14.85
C ASN A 246 14.83 6.16 -13.59
N VAL A 247 13.59 5.73 -13.70
CA VAL A 247 12.70 5.46 -12.56
C VAL A 247 12.57 3.95 -12.39
N LEU A 248 12.77 3.46 -11.18
CA LEU A 248 12.54 2.05 -10.85
C LEU A 248 11.05 1.85 -10.51
N TYR A 249 10.35 1.08 -11.32
CA TYR A 249 8.99 0.64 -11.05
C TYR A 249 9.03 -0.71 -10.33
N PHE A 250 8.34 -0.79 -9.20
CA PHE A 250 8.30 -1.97 -8.35
C PHE A 250 6.85 -2.35 -8.05
N ASP A 251 6.36 -3.41 -8.70
CA ASP A 251 5.12 -4.06 -8.32
C ASP A 251 5.41 -5.02 -7.17
N VAL A 252 4.91 -4.71 -5.99
CA VAL A 252 5.05 -5.54 -4.80
C VAL A 252 4.05 -6.67 -4.88
N ASN A 253 4.53 -7.90 -4.89
CA ASN A 253 3.65 -9.06 -4.89
C ASN A 253 2.77 -9.08 -3.62
N SER A 254 1.56 -9.63 -3.74
CA SER A 254 0.65 -9.78 -2.60
C SER A 254 1.34 -10.46 -1.42
N ALA A 255 1.04 -9.96 -0.24
CA ALA A 255 1.53 -10.57 1.00
C ALA A 255 0.89 -11.94 1.28
N SER A 256 -0.24 -12.29 0.66
CA SER A 256 -1.03 -13.44 1.09
C SER A 256 -1.35 -14.48 0.01
N TYR A 257 -1.55 -14.09 -1.24
CA TYR A 257 -1.96 -15.01 -2.29
C TYR A 257 -1.77 -14.47 -3.71
N GLN A 258 -1.73 -15.36 -4.68
CA GLN A 258 -1.85 -15.02 -6.09
C GLN A 258 -3.30 -15.08 -6.53
N TRP A 259 -3.80 -14.03 -7.16
CA TRP A 259 -5.12 -14.01 -7.78
C TRP A 259 -5.15 -14.84 -9.08
N ILE A 260 -6.10 -15.76 -9.20
CA ILE A 260 -6.27 -16.64 -10.37
C ILE A 260 -7.66 -16.55 -11.02
N GLY A 261 -8.50 -15.64 -10.54
CA GLY A 261 -9.82 -15.34 -11.09
C GLY A 261 -10.71 -16.58 -11.27
N ALA A 262 -11.25 -16.75 -12.47
CA ALA A 262 -12.18 -17.83 -12.76
C ALA A 262 -11.60 -19.25 -12.75
N LYS A 263 -10.26 -19.39 -12.72
CA LYS A 263 -9.59 -20.72 -12.75
C LYS A 263 -9.78 -21.55 -11.49
N ARG A 264 -10.16 -20.97 -10.41
CA ARG A 264 -10.58 -21.57 -9.12
C ARG A 264 -9.75 -22.77 -8.64
N ALA A 265 -9.02 -22.56 -7.56
CA ALA A 265 -8.12 -23.55 -7.02
C ALA A 265 -8.75 -24.51 -5.98
N HIS A 266 -10.02 -24.33 -5.61
CA HIS A 266 -10.64 -25.05 -4.49
C HIS A 266 -10.47 -26.58 -4.54
N LYS A 267 -10.58 -27.17 -5.74
CA LYS A 267 -10.46 -28.63 -5.93
C LYS A 267 -9.04 -29.18 -5.67
N PHE A 268 -8.06 -28.33 -5.54
CA PHE A 268 -6.67 -28.71 -5.31
C PHE A 268 -6.27 -28.65 -3.84
N TYR A 269 -7.13 -28.06 -2.99
CA TYR A 269 -6.91 -27.97 -1.55
C TYR A 269 -7.62 -29.11 -0.82
N PRO A 270 -7.02 -29.67 0.24
CA PRO A 270 -7.72 -30.61 1.11
C PRO A 270 -8.84 -29.89 1.90
N ALA A 271 -9.87 -30.66 2.29
CA ALA A 271 -11.02 -30.10 3.01
C ALA A 271 -10.61 -29.39 4.31
N GLU A 272 -9.67 -29.97 5.04
CA GLU A 272 -9.14 -29.47 6.31
C GLU A 272 -8.48 -28.09 6.18
N TYR A 273 -7.96 -27.76 5.00
CA TYR A 273 -7.40 -26.42 4.72
C TYR A 273 -8.47 -25.34 4.82
N PHE A 274 -9.66 -25.61 4.27
CA PHE A 274 -10.77 -24.67 4.31
C PHE A 274 -11.37 -24.50 5.70
N GLU A 275 -11.40 -25.57 6.49
CA GLU A 275 -11.79 -25.52 7.90
C GLU A 275 -10.82 -24.64 8.69
N LYS A 276 -9.51 -24.82 8.48
CA LYS A 276 -8.45 -24.05 9.14
C LYS A 276 -8.55 -22.54 8.86
N ILE A 277 -8.93 -22.15 7.65
CA ILE A 277 -9.08 -20.73 7.27
C ILE A 277 -10.52 -20.20 7.45
N GLY A 278 -11.39 -20.96 8.12
CA GLY A 278 -12.76 -20.53 8.43
C GLY A 278 -13.73 -20.50 7.24
N GLN A 279 -13.39 -21.17 6.12
CA GLN A 279 -14.21 -21.14 4.92
C GLN A 279 -15.24 -22.25 4.78
N GLY A 280 -15.21 -23.31 5.60
CA GLY A 280 -16.21 -24.38 5.64
C GLY A 280 -16.80 -24.78 4.28
N GLY A 281 -18.07 -25.10 4.20
CA GLY A 281 -18.76 -25.52 2.97
C GLY A 281 -18.77 -24.54 1.77
N ASN A 282 -18.17 -23.36 1.89
CA ASN A 282 -18.07 -22.34 0.83
C ASN A 282 -16.80 -22.42 -0.01
N ALA A 283 -15.98 -23.45 0.19
CA ALA A 283 -14.72 -23.68 -0.53
C ALA A 283 -14.81 -23.67 -2.07
N ARG A 284 -16.00 -23.71 -2.62
CA ARG A 284 -16.23 -23.85 -4.08
C ARG A 284 -15.85 -22.63 -4.93
N LYS A 285 -15.47 -21.50 -4.33
CA LYS A 285 -15.26 -20.24 -5.06
C LYS A 285 -13.91 -19.57 -4.76
N VAL A 286 -12.86 -20.35 -4.54
CA VAL A 286 -11.54 -19.81 -4.24
C VAL A 286 -10.84 -19.33 -5.52
N PRO A 287 -10.79 -18.01 -5.77
CA PRO A 287 -10.19 -17.44 -6.99
C PRO A 287 -8.70 -17.12 -6.81
N TRP A 288 -8.03 -17.78 -5.85
CA TRP A 288 -6.66 -17.52 -5.46
C TRP A 288 -5.89 -18.80 -5.14
N ILE A 289 -4.57 -18.71 -5.16
CA ILE A 289 -3.67 -19.70 -4.58
C ILE A 289 -2.88 -19.04 -3.46
N ALA A 290 -3.03 -19.57 -2.25
CA ALA A 290 -2.45 -19.00 -1.04
C ALA A 290 -0.97 -19.28 -0.92
N TYR A 291 -0.23 -18.42 -0.24
CA TYR A 291 1.13 -18.66 0.20
C TYR A 291 1.16 -19.35 1.57
N GLU A 292 2.30 -19.95 1.93
CA GLU A 292 2.54 -20.55 3.26
C GLU A 292 3.04 -19.50 4.27
N ASP A 293 3.70 -18.45 3.78
CA ASP A 293 4.27 -17.36 4.58
C ASP A 293 3.94 -16.01 3.95
N PRO A 294 3.80 -14.94 4.77
CA PRO A 294 3.55 -13.60 4.24
C PRO A 294 4.75 -13.06 3.50
N LEU A 295 4.50 -12.29 2.44
CA LEU A 295 5.55 -11.62 1.67
C LEU A 295 5.62 -10.14 2.04
N CYS A 296 6.83 -9.64 2.17
CA CYS A 296 7.16 -8.22 2.23
C CYS A 296 8.58 -8.00 1.73
N ALA A 297 8.95 -6.77 1.44
CA ALA A 297 10.33 -6.40 1.09
C ALA A 297 10.88 -5.35 2.06
N ILE A 298 12.19 -5.41 2.31
CA ILE A 298 12.94 -4.32 2.92
C ILE A 298 13.64 -3.58 1.80
N VAL A 299 13.34 -2.29 1.68
CA VAL A 299 13.98 -1.42 0.68
C VAL A 299 14.94 -0.49 1.39
N THR A 300 16.18 -0.46 0.93
CA THR A 300 17.20 0.49 1.38
C THR A 300 17.60 1.37 0.20
N MET A 301 17.53 2.69 0.38
CA MET A 301 17.90 3.66 -0.64
C MET A 301 18.94 4.62 -0.09
N THR A 302 19.89 5.01 -0.93
CA THR A 302 20.90 6.02 -0.61
C THR A 302 20.78 7.23 -1.54
N VAL A 303 21.12 8.42 -1.05
CA VAL A 303 20.97 9.66 -1.84
C VAL A 303 21.85 9.69 -3.08
N ASP A 304 22.90 8.87 -3.15
CA ASP A 304 23.78 8.72 -4.32
C ASP A 304 23.27 7.73 -5.38
N GLY A 305 22.03 7.24 -5.23
CA GLY A 305 21.34 6.39 -6.21
C GLY A 305 21.36 4.89 -5.92
N GLY A 306 21.97 4.45 -4.84
CA GLY A 306 21.89 3.04 -4.43
C GLY A 306 20.48 2.63 -4.08
N VAL A 307 20.02 1.48 -4.58
CA VAL A 307 18.75 0.82 -4.22
C VAL A 307 19.02 -0.64 -3.97
N ARG A 308 18.67 -1.10 -2.77
CA ARG A 308 18.69 -2.52 -2.41
C ARG A 308 17.28 -2.93 -1.98
N ILE A 309 16.80 -4.01 -2.54
CA ILE A 309 15.55 -4.67 -2.18
C ILE A 309 15.91 -6.03 -1.62
N ASP A 310 15.62 -6.27 -0.35
CA ASP A 310 15.69 -7.58 0.29
C ASP A 310 14.26 -8.15 0.31
N GLY A 311 13.97 -8.96 -0.70
CA GLY A 311 12.68 -9.61 -0.87
C GLY A 311 12.47 -10.80 0.07
N MET A 312 11.47 -11.61 -0.24
CA MET A 312 11.15 -12.86 0.47
C MET A 312 10.71 -13.92 -0.53
N GLU A 313 10.93 -15.17 -0.16
CA GLU A 313 10.35 -16.33 -0.84
C GLU A 313 9.45 -17.10 0.10
N SER A 314 8.34 -17.59 -0.42
CA SER A 314 7.41 -18.49 0.21
C SER A 314 7.11 -19.66 -0.72
N LYS A 315 6.21 -20.53 -0.28
CA LYS A 315 5.66 -21.62 -1.10
C LYS A 315 4.17 -21.40 -1.27
N PHE A 316 3.59 -22.07 -2.26
CA PHE A 316 2.15 -22.15 -2.37
C PHE A 316 1.61 -23.20 -1.39
N ALA A 317 0.60 -22.82 -0.60
CA ALA A 317 0.02 -23.64 0.44
C ALA A 317 -0.50 -25.00 -0.11
N CYS A 318 -0.36 -26.03 0.68
CA CYS A 318 -0.78 -27.41 0.36
C CYS A 318 -0.18 -27.93 -0.96
N GLY A 319 0.95 -27.40 -1.42
CA GLY A 319 1.57 -27.77 -2.69
C GLY A 319 0.70 -27.49 -3.91
N VAL A 320 -0.27 -26.59 -3.80
CA VAL A 320 -1.04 -26.07 -4.94
C VAL A 320 -0.14 -25.14 -5.73
N SER A 321 0.25 -25.53 -6.93
CA SER A 321 1.19 -24.77 -7.73
C SER A 321 0.52 -24.08 -8.92
N PRO A 322 1.12 -23.02 -9.49
CA PRO A 322 0.65 -22.39 -10.72
C PRO A 322 0.41 -23.39 -11.84
N LYS A 323 1.28 -24.41 -11.97
CA LYS A 323 1.15 -25.49 -12.96
C LYS A 323 -0.13 -26.30 -12.75
N LYS A 324 -0.45 -26.67 -11.48
CA LYS A 324 -1.69 -27.39 -11.18
C LYS A 324 -2.95 -26.63 -11.58
N VAL A 325 -2.95 -25.30 -11.39
CA VAL A 325 -4.08 -24.44 -11.76
C VAL A 325 -3.99 -23.89 -13.18
N LYS A 326 -2.96 -24.30 -13.97
CA LYS A 326 -2.70 -23.84 -15.34
C LYS A 326 -2.59 -22.31 -15.43
N MET A 327 -1.79 -21.74 -14.58
CA MET A 327 -1.56 -20.29 -14.49
C MET A 327 -0.10 -19.99 -14.13
N GLU A 328 0.83 -20.54 -14.91
CA GLU A 328 2.26 -20.24 -14.75
C GLU A 328 2.59 -18.79 -15.10
N VAL A 329 1.74 -18.16 -15.89
CA VAL A 329 1.77 -16.75 -16.23
C VAL A 329 0.44 -16.12 -15.79
N ASP A 330 0.51 -15.00 -15.11
CA ASP A 330 -0.65 -14.26 -14.60
C ASP A 330 -1.39 -13.48 -15.72
N TYR A 331 -2.46 -12.78 -15.36
CA TYR A 331 -3.24 -11.94 -16.28
C TYR A 331 -2.47 -10.75 -16.86
N HIS A 332 -1.31 -10.45 -16.29
CA HIS A 332 -0.44 -9.34 -16.69
C HIS A 332 0.81 -9.81 -17.44
N SER A 333 0.82 -11.08 -17.89
CA SER A 333 1.94 -11.71 -18.59
C SER A 333 3.22 -11.78 -17.75
N ARG A 334 3.08 -11.92 -16.41
CA ARG A 334 4.18 -12.11 -15.46
C ARG A 334 4.18 -13.54 -14.93
N ALA A 335 5.35 -14.02 -14.54
CA ALA A 335 5.46 -15.32 -13.91
C ALA A 335 4.71 -15.32 -12.56
N THR A 336 3.83 -16.31 -12.38
CA THR A 336 3.11 -16.51 -11.12
C THR A 336 4.06 -17.11 -10.09
N THR A 337 4.42 -16.35 -9.07
CA THR A 337 5.42 -16.73 -8.06
C THR A 337 4.95 -16.42 -6.65
N ALA A 338 5.40 -17.21 -5.68
CA ALA A 338 5.21 -16.93 -4.25
C ALA A 338 6.47 -16.24 -3.70
N ARG A 339 6.89 -15.13 -4.30
CA ARG A 339 8.07 -14.39 -3.88
C ARG A 339 7.96 -12.90 -4.17
N ILE A 340 8.79 -12.14 -3.50
CA ILE A 340 9.25 -10.81 -3.91
C ILE A 340 10.75 -10.94 -4.16
N GLN A 341 11.21 -10.62 -5.35
CA GLN A 341 12.63 -10.76 -5.74
C GLN A 341 13.52 -9.80 -4.96
N SER A 342 14.75 -10.23 -4.67
CA SER A 342 15.80 -9.36 -4.17
C SER A 342 16.54 -8.71 -5.33
N ALA A 343 16.94 -7.46 -5.13
CA ALA A 343 17.71 -6.70 -6.12
C ALA A 343 18.71 -5.77 -5.44
N ASN A 344 19.82 -5.52 -6.12
CA ASN A 344 20.80 -4.53 -5.69
C ASN A 344 21.31 -3.79 -6.94
N MET A 345 21.06 -2.51 -7.02
CA MET A 345 21.36 -1.70 -8.19
C MET A 345 21.76 -0.28 -7.81
N LYS A 346 22.37 0.41 -8.76
CA LYS A 346 22.63 1.84 -8.68
C LYS A 346 21.91 2.51 -9.84
N LEU A 347 20.97 3.40 -9.53
CA LEU A 347 20.35 4.27 -10.52
C LEU A 347 21.36 5.31 -10.96
N VAL A 348 21.47 5.51 -12.27
CA VAL A 348 22.40 6.47 -12.88
C VAL A 348 21.58 7.70 -13.33
N PHE A 349 22.02 8.88 -12.93
CA PHE A 349 21.29 10.14 -13.17
C PHE A 349 22.10 11.08 -14.05
#